data_cf531c3492aa923a8973e53bdc8af468
#
_entry.id   cf531c3492aa923a8973e53bdc8af468
#
_cell.length_a   1.000
_cell.length_b   1.000
_cell.length_c   1.000
_cell.angle_alpha   90.00
_cell.angle_beta   90.00
_cell.angle_gamma   90.00
#
_symmetry.space_group_name_H-M   'P 1'
#
loop_
_entity.id
_entity.type
_entity.pdbx_description
1 polymer ?
#
loop_
_entity_poly.entity_id
_entity_poly.type
_entity_poly.pdbx_seq_one_letter_code
_entity_poly.pdbx_strand_id
1 'polypeptide(L)'
;MGAHIVRKIKRTENINVPWLLFLNIDSAHENLTESYQPIFDQGKDLGIYVYFLYTNKDPERLLPLIRQNEDCAIILLCGSDCITEDFADSAKDINHLLIGVNYDDHTDAACLVLRDHRLLYSVYRMFTEDESSEILSGSYYRYAEELHCPFSAVIADPTCSSETRGNVYKAAVGTRVAQKYRTIPIDLMYDAETVGNIISPPSSVIGFQPDGTIYNLRNNGKLLSHNIFKESLRDILQKSFSMGE
;
A
#
# COMPACT_ATOMS: atom_id res chain seq x y z
N MET A 1 -0.25 -8.29 17.59
CA MET A 1 -0.62 -7.21 18.53
C MET A 1 -1.74 -6.33 17.96
N GLY A 2 -1.60 -5.76 16.79
CA GLY A 2 -2.57 -4.82 16.19
C GLY A 2 -4.00 -5.34 16.07
N ALA A 3 -4.23 -6.54 15.53
CA ALA A 3 -5.58 -7.10 15.37
C ALA A 3 -6.37 -7.21 16.68
N HIS A 4 -5.70 -7.42 17.82
CA HIS A 4 -6.36 -7.42 19.12
C HIS A 4 -6.85 -6.02 19.53
N ILE A 5 -6.02 -5.00 19.28
CA ILE A 5 -6.36 -3.59 19.55
C ILE A 5 -7.55 -3.18 18.67
N VAL A 6 -7.48 -3.43 17.37
CA VAL A 6 -8.58 -3.16 16.41
C VAL A 6 -9.90 -3.77 16.88
N ARG A 7 -9.90 -5.06 17.24
CA ARG A 7 -11.12 -5.75 17.73
C ARG A 7 -11.62 -5.20 19.07
N LYS A 8 -10.71 -4.77 19.94
CA LYS A 8 -11.08 -4.14 21.22
C LYS A 8 -11.77 -2.80 20.96
N ILE A 9 -11.18 -1.91 20.17
CA ILE A 9 -11.75 -0.59 19.83
C ILE A 9 -13.13 -0.76 19.20
N LYS A 10 -13.27 -1.67 18.24
CA LYS A 10 -14.56 -1.97 17.63
C LYS A 10 -15.62 -2.33 18.65
N ARG A 11 -15.30 -3.19 19.64
CA ARG A 11 -16.29 -3.63 20.67
C ARG A 11 -16.62 -2.54 21.67
N THR A 12 -15.66 -1.67 22.01
CA THR A 12 -15.85 -0.68 23.10
C THR A 12 -16.31 0.68 22.59
N GLU A 13 -15.96 1.04 21.35
CA GLU A 13 -16.18 2.38 20.79
C GLU A 13 -17.02 2.37 19.50
N ASN A 14 -17.32 1.17 18.97
CA ASN A 14 -18.03 0.99 17.70
C ASN A 14 -17.34 1.66 16.49
N ILE A 15 -16.01 1.79 16.56
CA ILE A 15 -15.20 2.35 15.47
C ILE A 15 -14.66 1.21 14.61
N ASN A 16 -14.81 1.34 13.30
CA ASN A 16 -14.23 0.41 12.35
C ASN A 16 -12.82 0.87 11.95
N VAL A 17 -11.80 0.27 12.58
CA VAL A 17 -10.39 0.61 12.35
C VAL A 17 -9.83 -0.22 11.19
N PRO A 18 -9.24 0.40 10.15
CA PRO A 18 -8.53 -0.33 9.10
C PRO A 18 -7.27 -0.99 9.68
N TRP A 19 -6.84 -2.10 9.08
CA TRP A 19 -5.62 -2.77 9.52
C TRP A 19 -4.35 -2.22 8.85
N LEU A 20 -4.52 -1.43 7.80
CA LEU A 20 -3.46 -0.73 7.06
C LEU A 20 -3.94 0.67 6.62
N LEU A 21 -2.98 1.53 6.31
CA LEU A 21 -3.21 2.85 5.73
C LEU A 21 -2.42 3.03 4.44
N PHE A 22 -3.01 3.73 3.47
CA PHE A 22 -2.32 4.25 2.30
C PHE A 22 -2.03 5.74 2.48
N LEU A 23 -0.79 6.13 2.30
CA LEU A 23 -0.35 7.52 2.38
C LEU A 23 0.26 7.92 1.04
N ASN A 24 -0.42 8.79 0.31
CA ASN A 24 0.17 9.43 -0.85
C ASN A 24 0.94 10.66 -0.35
N ILE A 25 2.25 10.66 -0.52
CA ILE A 25 3.16 11.62 0.10
C ILE A 25 3.79 12.50 -0.98
N ASP A 26 3.63 13.81 -0.83
CA ASP A 26 4.47 14.76 -1.56
C ASP A 26 5.85 14.83 -0.90
N SER A 27 6.84 14.24 -1.54
CA SER A 27 8.22 14.24 -1.05
C SER A 27 8.85 15.65 -1.00
N ALA A 28 8.29 16.63 -1.71
CA ALA A 28 8.75 18.01 -1.66
C ALA A 28 8.36 18.75 -0.35
N HIS A 29 7.50 18.15 0.48
CA HIS A 29 7.10 18.75 1.75
C HIS A 29 8.31 19.03 2.65
N GLU A 30 8.46 20.28 3.15
CA GLU A 30 9.67 20.71 3.88
C GLU A 30 9.92 19.92 5.17
N ASN A 31 8.87 19.70 5.96
CA ASN A 31 8.93 19.01 7.27
C ASN A 31 8.24 17.63 7.19
N LEU A 32 8.64 16.80 6.25
CA LEU A 32 7.97 15.54 5.94
C LEU A 32 7.84 14.64 7.17
N THR A 33 8.94 14.37 7.87
CA THR A 33 8.91 13.50 9.06
C THR A 33 8.03 14.07 10.17
N GLU A 34 8.13 15.35 10.48
CA GLU A 34 7.32 16.01 11.52
C GLU A 34 5.83 16.00 11.19
N SER A 35 5.48 16.16 9.90
CA SER A 35 4.09 16.20 9.46
C SER A 35 3.43 14.83 9.44
N TYR A 36 4.16 13.77 9.09
CA TYR A 36 3.60 12.44 8.95
C TYR A 36 3.77 11.55 10.20
N GLN A 37 4.77 11.81 11.08
CA GLN A 37 4.96 11.02 12.29
C GLN A 37 3.71 10.92 13.18
N PRO A 38 2.92 11.99 13.40
CA PRO A 38 1.70 11.90 14.17
C PRO A 38 0.66 10.91 13.61
N ILE A 39 0.68 10.64 12.30
CA ILE A 39 -0.21 9.64 11.68
C ILE A 39 0.20 8.23 12.11
N PHE A 40 1.51 7.95 12.13
CA PHE A 40 2.04 6.67 12.61
C PHE A 40 1.74 6.46 14.10
N ASP A 41 1.97 7.48 14.92
CA ASP A 41 1.73 7.40 16.37
C ASP A 41 0.24 7.13 16.67
N GLN A 42 -0.67 7.87 16.04
CA GLN A 42 -2.11 7.64 16.16
C GLN A 42 -2.53 6.28 15.60
N GLY A 43 -1.90 5.86 14.48
CA GLY A 43 -2.15 4.54 13.90
C GLY A 43 -1.78 3.40 14.85
N LYS A 44 -0.62 3.47 15.50
CA LYS A 44 -0.17 2.49 16.51
C LYS A 44 -1.13 2.40 17.68
N ASP A 45 -1.61 3.53 18.18
CA ASP A 45 -2.62 3.60 19.24
C ASP A 45 -3.94 2.90 18.86
N LEU A 46 -4.26 2.90 17.57
CA LEU A 46 -5.42 2.23 17.00
C LEU A 46 -5.15 0.78 16.58
N GLY A 47 -3.91 0.32 16.64
CA GLY A 47 -3.50 -1.04 16.25
C GLY A 47 -3.15 -1.19 14.77
N ILE A 48 -2.88 -0.09 14.08
CA ILE A 48 -2.44 -0.06 12.68
C ILE A 48 -0.93 -0.09 12.63
N TYR A 49 -0.35 -1.12 12.01
CA TYR A 49 1.09 -1.35 11.90
C TYR A 49 1.54 -1.64 10.45
N VAL A 50 0.66 -1.46 9.47
CA VAL A 50 0.99 -1.67 8.06
C VAL A 50 0.68 -0.40 7.29
N TYR A 51 1.68 0.10 6.57
CA TYR A 51 1.57 1.36 5.83
C TYR A 51 2.07 1.17 4.40
N PHE A 52 1.27 1.62 3.44
CA PHE A 52 1.67 1.80 2.06
C PHE A 52 1.94 3.29 1.86
N LEU A 53 3.19 3.61 1.56
CA LEU A 53 3.64 4.96 1.23
C LEU A 53 3.79 5.03 -0.28
N TYR A 54 3.20 6.00 -0.92
CA TYR A 54 3.35 6.23 -2.34
C TYR A 54 3.99 7.60 -2.57
N THR A 55 5.02 7.65 -3.39
CA THR A 55 5.64 8.89 -3.86
C THR A 55 6.11 8.75 -5.29
N ASN A 56 6.01 9.84 -6.05
CA ASN A 56 6.49 9.90 -7.43
C ASN A 56 7.94 10.40 -7.57
N LYS A 57 8.53 10.93 -6.50
CA LYS A 57 9.86 11.55 -6.52
C LYS A 57 10.58 11.38 -5.19
N ASP A 58 11.89 11.43 -5.23
CA ASP A 58 12.80 11.54 -4.10
C ASP A 58 12.41 10.62 -2.91
N PRO A 59 12.25 9.28 -3.12
CA PRO A 59 11.83 8.34 -2.07
C PRO A 59 12.82 8.31 -0.89
N GLU A 60 14.08 8.69 -1.08
CA GLU A 60 15.10 8.80 -0.04
C GLU A 60 14.69 9.77 1.08
N ARG A 61 13.88 10.79 0.78
CA ARG A 61 13.38 11.74 1.77
C ARG A 61 12.40 11.11 2.77
N LEU A 62 11.83 9.95 2.45
CA LEU A 62 10.96 9.19 3.34
C LEU A 62 11.75 8.26 4.27
N LEU A 63 13.00 7.95 3.99
CA LEU A 63 13.78 7.00 4.78
C LEU A 63 13.93 7.39 6.26
N PRO A 64 14.09 8.67 6.65
CA PRO A 64 14.09 9.07 8.07
C PRO A 64 12.77 8.72 8.78
N LEU A 65 11.62 9.00 8.14
CA LEU A 65 10.30 8.65 8.68
C LEU A 65 10.14 7.12 8.80
N ILE A 66 10.60 6.37 7.78
CA ILE A 66 10.55 4.91 7.78
C ILE A 66 11.39 4.34 8.93
N ARG A 67 12.64 4.81 9.11
CA ARG A 67 13.52 4.36 10.20
C ARG A 67 12.95 4.62 11.58
N GLN A 68 12.23 5.73 11.75
CA GLN A 68 11.62 6.08 13.03
C GLN A 68 10.47 5.15 13.43
N ASN A 69 9.93 4.38 12.48
CA ASN A 69 8.77 3.51 12.65
C ASN A 69 9.13 2.02 12.44
N GLU A 70 10.22 1.57 13.08
CA GLU A 70 10.77 0.20 12.94
C GLU A 70 9.83 -0.92 13.38
N ASP A 71 8.83 -0.62 14.19
CA ASP A 71 7.78 -1.54 14.64
C ASP A 71 6.63 -1.72 13.62
N CYS A 72 6.66 -0.97 12.51
CA CYS A 72 5.68 -1.04 11.43
C CYS A 72 6.22 -1.81 10.22
N ALA A 73 5.36 -2.48 9.49
CA ALA A 73 5.65 -2.98 8.16
C ALA A 73 5.35 -1.89 7.15
N ILE A 74 6.34 -1.45 6.40
CA ILE A 74 6.21 -0.34 5.46
C ILE A 74 6.48 -0.84 4.04
N ILE A 75 5.55 -0.53 3.16
CA ILE A 75 5.65 -0.77 1.73
C ILE A 75 5.77 0.58 1.03
N LEU A 76 6.92 0.86 0.44
CA LEU A 76 7.18 2.09 -0.29
C LEU A 76 6.96 1.84 -1.78
N LEU A 77 5.91 2.41 -2.34
CA LEU A 77 5.61 2.36 -3.78
C LEU A 77 6.19 3.61 -4.45
N CYS A 78 7.06 3.43 -5.43
CA CYS A 78 7.70 4.54 -6.15
C CYS A 78 7.95 4.20 -7.62
N GLY A 79 8.28 5.21 -8.41
CA GLY A 79 8.67 5.04 -9.80
C GLY A 79 9.97 4.27 -9.92
N SER A 80 10.12 3.51 -10.99
CA SER A 80 11.36 2.77 -11.27
C SER A 80 12.56 3.69 -11.48
N ASP A 81 12.35 4.87 -12.05
CA ASP A 81 13.34 5.92 -12.27
C ASP A 81 13.90 6.55 -10.98
N CYS A 82 13.18 6.39 -9.86
CA CYS A 82 13.62 6.85 -8.54
C CYS A 82 14.59 5.86 -7.85
N ILE A 83 14.75 4.66 -8.37
CA ILE A 83 15.61 3.63 -7.78
C ILE A 83 17.04 3.79 -8.29
N THR A 84 17.86 4.48 -7.51
CA THR A 84 19.27 4.71 -7.78
C THR A 84 20.15 3.91 -6.84
N GLU A 85 21.45 3.80 -7.14
CA GLU A 85 22.46 3.21 -6.25
C GLU A 85 22.49 3.94 -4.90
N ASP A 86 22.43 5.28 -4.91
CA ASP A 86 22.43 6.11 -3.70
C ASP A 86 21.18 5.85 -2.82
N PHE A 87 20.00 5.70 -3.45
CA PHE A 87 18.79 5.31 -2.74
C PHE A 87 18.94 3.92 -2.10
N ALA A 88 19.42 2.95 -2.88
CA ALA A 88 19.58 1.58 -2.42
C ALA A 88 20.61 1.48 -1.27
N ASP A 89 21.74 2.18 -1.38
CA ASP A 89 22.72 2.30 -0.31
C ASP A 89 22.14 2.93 0.96
N SER A 90 21.29 3.95 0.78
CA SER A 90 20.63 4.62 1.89
C SER A 90 19.55 3.76 2.57
N ALA A 91 18.96 2.80 1.87
CA ALA A 91 17.86 1.95 2.39
C ALA A 91 18.33 0.61 2.99
N LYS A 92 19.58 0.19 2.79
CA LYS A 92 20.10 -1.17 3.03
C LYS A 92 19.99 -1.68 4.46
N ASP A 93 19.89 -0.80 5.44
CA ASP A 93 19.79 -1.14 6.87
C ASP A 93 18.34 -1.14 7.39
N ILE A 94 17.35 -0.93 6.52
CA ILE A 94 15.94 -0.85 6.91
C ILE A 94 15.25 -2.20 6.66
N ASN A 95 15.21 -3.05 7.68
CA ASN A 95 14.73 -4.44 7.54
C ASN A 95 13.19 -4.58 7.48
N HIS A 96 12.42 -3.57 7.82
CA HIS A 96 10.96 -3.55 7.82
C HIS A 96 10.36 -2.84 6.60
N LEU A 97 11.18 -2.60 5.58
CA LEU A 97 10.83 -1.94 4.32
C LEU A 97 10.74 -2.96 3.18
N LEU A 98 9.61 -2.95 2.46
CA LEU A 98 9.43 -3.55 1.15
C LEU A 98 9.35 -2.42 0.12
N ILE A 99 10.18 -2.47 -0.92
CA ILE A 99 10.17 -1.49 -2.01
C ILE A 99 9.34 -2.03 -3.16
N GLY A 100 8.24 -1.36 -3.49
CA GLY A 100 7.43 -1.63 -4.67
C GLY A 100 7.89 -0.76 -5.83
N VAL A 101 8.38 -1.39 -6.89
CA VAL A 101 8.84 -0.73 -8.12
C VAL A 101 7.70 -0.68 -9.12
N ASN A 102 7.41 0.50 -9.65
CA ASN A 102 6.42 0.64 -10.71
C ASN A 102 6.82 -0.16 -11.96
N TYR A 103 5.84 -0.81 -12.60
CA TYR A 103 6.02 -1.56 -13.83
C TYR A 103 6.03 -0.61 -15.03
N ASP A 104 7.23 -0.38 -15.58
CA ASP A 104 7.49 0.46 -16.75
C ASP A 104 8.80 0.05 -17.45
N ASP A 105 9.29 0.84 -18.39
CA ASP A 105 10.47 0.54 -19.21
C ASP A 105 11.81 0.49 -18.42
N HIS A 106 11.84 1.00 -17.19
CA HIS A 106 13.04 1.04 -16.34
C HIS A 106 13.01 0.01 -15.20
N THR A 107 11.95 -0.80 -15.11
CA THR A 107 11.73 -1.77 -14.02
C THR A 107 12.88 -2.76 -13.86
N ASP A 108 13.44 -3.26 -14.99
CA ASP A 108 14.56 -4.24 -14.97
C ASP A 108 15.78 -3.67 -14.26
N ALA A 109 16.18 -2.46 -14.63
CA ALA A 109 17.33 -1.78 -14.05
C ALA A 109 17.12 -1.51 -12.55
N ALA A 110 15.94 -1.02 -12.18
CA ALA A 110 15.58 -0.75 -10.79
C ALA A 110 15.63 -2.03 -9.94
N CYS A 111 15.03 -3.12 -10.41
CA CYS A 111 15.03 -4.39 -9.71
C CYS A 111 16.46 -4.99 -9.58
N LEU A 112 17.32 -4.77 -10.58
CA LEU A 112 18.72 -5.19 -10.52
C LEU A 112 19.47 -4.45 -9.41
N VAL A 113 19.36 -3.12 -9.33
CA VAL A 113 19.93 -2.30 -8.25
C VAL A 113 19.51 -2.80 -6.88
N LEU A 114 18.19 -2.97 -6.66
CA LEU A 114 17.66 -3.43 -5.38
C LEU A 114 18.15 -4.83 -5.00
N ARG A 115 18.24 -5.74 -5.97
CA ARG A 115 18.75 -7.09 -5.78
C ARG A 115 20.23 -7.10 -5.40
N ASP A 116 21.05 -6.31 -6.08
CA ASP A 116 22.49 -6.24 -5.83
C ASP A 116 22.79 -5.68 -4.43
N HIS A 117 21.92 -4.80 -3.91
CA HIS A 117 21.94 -4.29 -2.54
C HIS A 117 21.23 -5.20 -1.53
N ARG A 118 20.67 -6.36 -1.96
CA ARG A 118 19.95 -7.33 -1.10
C ARG A 118 18.76 -6.73 -0.37
N LEU A 119 18.10 -5.76 -0.99
CA LEU A 119 16.88 -5.16 -0.48
C LEU A 119 15.66 -6.03 -0.79
N LEU A 120 14.65 -5.99 0.06
CA LEU A 120 13.37 -6.63 -0.22
C LEU A 120 12.57 -5.75 -1.18
N TYR A 121 12.25 -6.29 -2.36
CA TYR A 121 11.53 -5.55 -3.39
C TYR A 121 10.43 -6.38 -4.02
N SER A 122 9.56 -5.71 -4.75
CA SER A 122 8.43 -6.24 -5.47
C SER A 122 8.15 -5.33 -6.67
N VAL A 123 7.40 -5.81 -7.65
CA VAL A 123 6.85 -4.96 -8.69
C VAL A 123 5.36 -4.70 -8.42
N TYR A 124 4.91 -3.50 -8.76
CA TYR A 124 3.48 -3.21 -8.78
C TYR A 124 3.09 -2.56 -10.11
N ARG A 125 1.85 -2.77 -10.50
CA ARG A 125 1.26 -2.16 -11.69
C ARG A 125 -0.08 -1.55 -11.35
N MET A 126 -0.22 -0.26 -11.62
CA MET A 126 -1.55 0.34 -11.78
C MET A 126 -2.04 0.01 -13.19
N PHE A 127 -3.26 -0.49 -13.33
CA PHE A 127 -3.79 -0.92 -14.61
C PHE A 127 -5.13 -0.27 -14.92
N THR A 128 -5.29 0.09 -16.20
CA THR A 128 -6.54 0.54 -16.81
C THR A 128 -7.32 -0.64 -17.39
N GLU A 129 -8.51 -0.38 -17.91
CA GLU A 129 -9.35 -1.40 -18.60
C GLU A 129 -8.55 -2.11 -19.69
N ASP A 130 -7.88 -1.36 -20.57
CA ASP A 130 -7.14 -1.90 -21.74
C ASP A 130 -5.89 -2.70 -21.32
N GLU A 131 -5.24 -2.31 -20.23
CA GLU A 131 -4.01 -2.95 -19.73
C GLU A 131 -4.28 -4.24 -18.93
N SER A 132 -5.54 -4.51 -18.57
CA SER A 132 -5.94 -5.71 -17.82
C SER A 132 -5.57 -7.01 -18.52
N SER A 133 -5.49 -7.00 -19.85
CA SER A 133 -5.17 -8.17 -20.68
C SER A 133 -3.81 -8.80 -20.36
N GLU A 134 -2.79 -8.01 -20.04
CA GLU A 134 -1.46 -8.52 -19.67
C GLU A 134 -1.48 -9.26 -18.32
N ILE A 135 -2.31 -8.79 -17.39
CA ILE A 135 -2.49 -9.44 -16.10
C ILE A 135 -3.27 -10.73 -16.26
N LEU A 136 -4.37 -10.69 -17.02
CA LEU A 136 -5.25 -11.84 -17.27
C LEU A 136 -4.55 -12.96 -18.04
N SER A 137 -3.68 -12.63 -19.00
CA SER A 137 -2.85 -13.62 -19.72
C SER A 137 -1.75 -14.23 -18.84
N GLY A 138 -1.37 -13.55 -17.75
CA GLY A 138 -0.30 -13.92 -16.86
C GLY A 138 1.09 -13.49 -17.33
N SER A 139 1.21 -12.70 -18.40
CA SER A 139 2.51 -12.18 -18.88
C SER A 139 3.17 -11.28 -17.84
N TYR A 140 2.40 -10.43 -17.16
CA TYR A 140 2.88 -9.61 -16.04
C TYR A 140 3.49 -10.44 -14.90
N TYR A 141 2.84 -11.54 -14.50
CA TYR A 141 3.35 -12.39 -13.40
C TYR A 141 4.61 -13.17 -13.82
N ARG A 142 4.70 -13.58 -15.09
CA ARG A 142 5.91 -14.21 -15.63
C ARG A 142 7.08 -13.23 -15.60
N TYR A 143 6.85 -12.01 -16.03
CA TYR A 143 7.86 -10.96 -15.98
C TYR A 143 8.35 -10.68 -14.55
N ALA A 144 7.44 -10.57 -13.58
CA ALA A 144 7.79 -10.41 -12.17
C ALA A 144 8.62 -11.61 -11.63
N GLU A 145 8.33 -12.82 -12.09
CA GLU A 145 9.12 -14.02 -11.75
C GLU A 145 10.54 -13.95 -12.33
N GLU A 146 10.69 -13.49 -13.58
CA GLU A 146 12.00 -13.30 -14.23
C GLU A 146 12.86 -12.27 -13.49
N LEU A 147 12.24 -11.27 -12.91
CA LEU A 147 12.89 -10.26 -12.04
C LEU A 147 13.17 -10.77 -10.62
N HIS A 148 12.84 -12.02 -10.30
CA HIS A 148 12.97 -12.59 -8.96
C HIS A 148 12.16 -11.89 -7.88
N CYS A 149 11.07 -11.21 -8.23
CA CYS A 149 10.19 -10.55 -7.29
C CYS A 149 9.40 -11.57 -6.46
N PRO A 150 9.46 -11.54 -5.13
CA PRO A 150 8.66 -12.43 -4.28
C PRO A 150 7.16 -12.14 -4.37
N PHE A 151 6.80 -10.88 -4.66
CA PHE A 151 5.42 -10.43 -4.87
C PHE A 151 5.28 -9.69 -6.19
N SER A 152 4.08 -9.77 -6.76
CA SER A 152 3.67 -9.01 -7.95
C SER A 152 2.29 -8.42 -7.69
N ALA A 153 2.27 -7.11 -7.42
CA ALA A 153 1.06 -6.43 -7.00
C ALA A 153 0.35 -5.76 -8.18
N VAL A 154 -0.97 -5.74 -8.15
CA VAL A 154 -1.79 -4.99 -9.09
C VAL A 154 -2.72 -4.04 -8.34
N ILE A 155 -2.97 -2.88 -8.92
CA ILE A 155 -3.87 -1.85 -8.41
C ILE A 155 -4.74 -1.40 -9.57
N ALA A 156 -6.05 -1.58 -9.46
CA ALA A 156 -6.96 -1.13 -10.49
C ALA A 156 -7.08 0.40 -10.48
N ASP A 157 -6.98 1.03 -11.66
CA ASP A 157 -7.35 2.42 -11.82
C ASP A 157 -8.82 2.63 -11.40
N PRO A 158 -9.18 3.77 -10.76
CA PRO A 158 -10.56 4.06 -10.39
C PRO A 158 -11.58 4.01 -11.54
N THR A 159 -11.14 4.21 -12.77
CA THR A 159 -12.00 4.17 -13.97
C THR A 159 -12.31 2.77 -14.46
N CYS A 160 -11.58 1.74 -13.99
CA CYS A 160 -11.86 0.35 -14.36
C CYS A 160 -13.26 -0.09 -13.95
N SER A 161 -13.91 -0.85 -14.80
CA SER A 161 -15.20 -1.46 -14.51
C SER A 161 -15.11 -2.45 -13.33
N SER A 162 -16.21 -2.63 -12.62
CA SER A 162 -16.27 -3.63 -11.53
C SER A 162 -16.07 -5.06 -12.06
N GLU A 163 -16.45 -5.30 -13.31
CA GLU A 163 -16.26 -6.59 -13.98
C GLU A 163 -14.78 -6.87 -14.21
N THR A 164 -14.04 -5.94 -14.80
CA THR A 164 -12.60 -6.09 -15.06
C THR A 164 -11.81 -6.24 -13.77
N ARG A 165 -12.09 -5.42 -12.75
CA ARG A 165 -11.49 -5.58 -11.42
C ARG A 165 -11.74 -6.97 -10.84
N GLY A 166 -12.99 -7.45 -10.91
CA GLY A 166 -13.36 -8.78 -10.41
C GLY A 166 -12.66 -9.90 -11.17
N ASN A 167 -12.49 -9.77 -12.48
CA ASN A 167 -11.81 -10.76 -13.30
C ASN A 167 -10.30 -10.80 -13.01
N VAL A 168 -9.66 -9.63 -12.86
CA VAL A 168 -8.23 -9.53 -12.46
C VAL A 168 -8.02 -10.15 -11.08
N TYR A 169 -8.86 -9.84 -10.10
CA TYR A 169 -8.77 -10.43 -8.77
C TYR A 169 -8.90 -11.97 -8.81
N LYS A 170 -9.90 -12.50 -9.53
CA LYS A 170 -10.07 -13.96 -9.71
C LYS A 170 -8.84 -14.60 -10.36
N ALA A 171 -8.25 -13.94 -11.37
CA ALA A 171 -7.04 -14.40 -12.03
C ALA A 171 -5.84 -14.41 -11.07
N ALA A 172 -5.65 -13.36 -10.27
CA ALA A 172 -4.60 -13.27 -9.26
C ALA A 172 -4.74 -14.39 -8.21
N VAL A 173 -5.93 -14.58 -7.65
CA VAL A 173 -6.22 -15.64 -6.68
C VAL A 173 -6.02 -17.02 -7.29
N GLY A 174 -6.56 -17.27 -8.49
CA GLY A 174 -6.41 -18.55 -9.19
C GLY A 174 -4.94 -18.89 -9.47
N THR A 175 -4.16 -17.90 -9.91
CA THR A 175 -2.72 -18.06 -10.17
C THR A 175 -1.95 -18.36 -8.88
N ARG A 176 -2.27 -17.68 -7.79
CA ARG A 176 -1.67 -17.89 -6.46
C ARG A 176 -2.00 -19.26 -5.88
N VAL A 177 -3.27 -19.67 -5.94
CA VAL A 177 -3.71 -20.98 -5.47
C VAL A 177 -3.08 -22.12 -6.27
N ALA A 178 -2.98 -21.96 -7.59
CA ALA A 178 -2.32 -22.92 -8.46
C ALA A 178 -0.79 -22.93 -8.35
N GLN A 179 -0.20 -21.98 -7.63
CA GLN A 179 1.26 -21.79 -7.52
C GLN A 179 1.95 -21.77 -8.90
N LYS A 180 1.33 -21.07 -9.85
CA LYS A 180 1.73 -21.08 -11.26
C LYS A 180 3.09 -20.42 -11.50
N TYR A 181 3.43 -19.43 -10.68
CA TYR A 181 4.68 -18.69 -10.71
C TYR A 181 5.32 -18.69 -9.33
N ARG A 182 6.62 -18.39 -9.25
CA ARG A 182 7.34 -18.23 -7.98
C ARG A 182 6.98 -16.92 -7.26
N THR A 183 6.63 -15.88 -8.02
CA THR A 183 6.06 -14.65 -7.46
C THR A 183 4.65 -14.90 -6.94
N ILE A 184 4.28 -14.21 -5.88
CA ILE A 184 2.93 -14.28 -5.29
C ILE A 184 2.09 -13.13 -5.84
N PRO A 185 1.09 -13.38 -6.69
CA PRO A 185 0.17 -12.37 -7.18
C PRO A 185 -0.67 -11.77 -6.05
N ILE A 186 -0.74 -10.44 -5.99
CA ILE A 186 -1.52 -9.70 -5.00
C ILE A 186 -2.36 -8.64 -5.72
N ASP A 187 -3.66 -8.62 -5.47
CA ASP A 187 -4.50 -7.47 -5.76
C ASP A 187 -4.57 -6.62 -4.50
N LEU A 188 -3.89 -5.47 -4.50
CA LEU A 188 -3.73 -4.68 -3.28
C LEU A 188 -5.05 -4.26 -2.66
N MET A 189 -6.07 -3.96 -3.46
CA MET A 189 -7.36 -3.49 -2.95
C MET A 189 -8.22 -4.63 -2.40
N TYR A 190 -8.41 -5.68 -3.19
CA TYR A 190 -9.25 -6.81 -2.79
C TYR A 190 -8.61 -7.67 -1.70
N ASP A 191 -7.30 -7.90 -1.75
CA ASP A 191 -6.59 -8.64 -0.70
C ASP A 191 -6.54 -7.82 0.61
N ALA A 192 -6.37 -6.49 0.54
CA ALA A 192 -6.45 -5.62 1.73
C ALA A 192 -7.84 -5.68 2.39
N GLU A 193 -8.91 -5.64 1.58
CA GLU A 193 -10.27 -5.79 2.08
C GLU A 193 -10.52 -7.19 2.67
N THR A 194 -10.04 -8.23 2.01
CA THR A 194 -10.20 -9.62 2.46
C THR A 194 -9.52 -9.85 3.80
N VAL A 195 -8.28 -9.40 3.96
CA VAL A 195 -7.56 -9.48 5.24
C VAL A 195 -8.26 -8.64 6.32
N GLY A 196 -8.69 -7.44 5.97
CA GLY A 196 -9.43 -6.57 6.88
C GLY A 196 -10.71 -7.23 7.40
N ASN A 197 -11.46 -7.90 6.53
CA ASN A 197 -12.68 -8.64 6.91
C ASN A 197 -12.39 -9.85 7.82
N ILE A 198 -11.22 -10.48 7.71
CA ILE A 198 -10.79 -11.52 8.63
C ILE A 198 -10.45 -10.93 10.01
N ILE A 199 -9.83 -9.76 10.03
CA ILE A 199 -9.43 -9.09 11.28
C ILE A 199 -10.63 -8.50 12.01
N SER A 200 -11.44 -7.67 11.33
CA SER A 200 -12.58 -6.95 11.91
C SER A 200 -13.58 -6.51 10.83
N PRO A 201 -14.59 -7.33 10.47
CA PRO A 201 -15.58 -6.97 9.47
C PRO A 201 -16.60 -5.94 10.00
N PRO A 202 -17.16 -5.04 9.15
CA PRO A 202 -16.77 -4.81 7.79
C PRO A 202 -15.42 -4.08 7.69
N SER A 203 -14.60 -4.45 6.70
CA SER A 203 -13.31 -3.80 6.47
C SER A 203 -13.46 -2.44 5.80
N SER A 204 -12.57 -1.52 6.14
CA SER A 204 -12.35 -0.26 5.43
C SER A 204 -10.93 -0.23 4.88
N VAL A 205 -10.78 0.23 3.65
CA VAL A 205 -9.49 0.52 3.04
C VAL A 205 -9.46 2.01 2.73
N ILE A 206 -8.65 2.74 3.48
CA ILE A 206 -8.58 4.20 3.39
C ILE A 206 -7.17 4.65 3.02
N GLY A 207 -7.11 5.79 2.37
CA GLY A 207 -5.87 6.45 2.05
C GLY A 207 -5.98 7.96 2.26
N PHE A 208 -4.83 8.61 2.25
CA PHE A 208 -4.68 10.05 2.42
C PHE A 208 -3.94 10.63 1.23
N GLN A 209 -4.47 11.72 0.69
CA GLN A 209 -3.81 12.52 -0.33
C GLN A 209 -2.67 13.36 0.28
N PRO A 210 -1.75 13.91 -0.52
CA PRO A 210 -0.65 14.74 -0.03
C PRO A 210 -1.10 15.96 0.78
N ASP A 211 -2.29 16.49 0.51
CA ASP A 211 -2.91 17.60 1.25
C ASP A 211 -3.61 17.15 2.55
N GLY A 212 -3.54 15.85 2.89
CA GLY A 212 -4.19 15.25 4.04
C GLY A 212 -5.66 14.90 3.85
N THR A 213 -6.24 15.14 2.68
CA THR A 213 -7.62 14.74 2.38
C THR A 213 -7.74 13.22 2.32
N ILE A 214 -8.81 12.67 2.92
CA ILE A 214 -9.07 11.24 2.93
C ILE A 214 -9.80 10.80 1.67
N TYR A 215 -9.45 9.62 1.18
CA TYR A 215 -10.22 8.92 0.16
C TYR A 215 -10.49 7.48 0.56
N ASN A 216 -11.66 6.99 0.18
CA ASN A 216 -12.03 5.59 0.38
C ASN A 216 -11.69 4.81 -0.89
N LEU A 217 -10.70 3.94 -0.79
CA LEU A 217 -10.22 3.13 -1.92
C LEU A 217 -11.27 2.16 -2.46
N ARG A 218 -12.18 1.68 -1.60
CA ARG A 218 -13.27 0.79 -2.00
C ARG A 218 -14.31 1.48 -2.89
N ASN A 219 -14.57 2.77 -2.66
CA ASN A 219 -15.60 3.55 -3.37
C ASN A 219 -14.98 4.39 -4.50
N ASN A 220 -14.10 3.81 -5.30
CA ASN A 220 -13.43 4.48 -6.42
C ASN A 220 -12.72 5.78 -6.01
N GLY A 221 -12.10 5.79 -4.84
CA GLY A 221 -11.36 6.96 -4.38
C GLY A 221 -12.23 8.16 -4.01
N LYS A 222 -13.51 7.94 -3.63
CA LYS A 222 -14.38 9.04 -3.19
C LYS A 222 -13.72 9.80 -2.05
N LEU A 223 -13.50 11.10 -2.26
CA LEU A 223 -13.00 12.02 -1.24
C LEU A 223 -14.03 12.19 -0.12
N LEU A 224 -13.53 12.24 1.11
CA LEU A 224 -14.30 12.57 2.31
C LEU A 224 -13.94 13.98 2.76
N SER A 225 -14.83 14.64 3.48
CA SER A 225 -14.67 16.03 3.94
C SER A 225 -13.70 16.20 5.11
N HIS A 226 -12.91 15.17 5.44
CA HIS A 226 -11.99 15.14 6.58
C HIS A 226 -10.54 15.26 6.14
N ASN A 227 -9.67 15.75 7.03
CA ASN A 227 -8.27 15.97 6.75
C ASN A 227 -7.40 15.54 7.94
N ILE A 228 -6.44 14.64 7.68
CA ILE A 228 -5.60 14.02 8.74
C ILE A 228 -4.63 15.03 9.40
N PHE A 229 -4.28 16.10 8.72
CA PHE A 229 -3.42 17.14 9.31
C PHE A 229 -4.19 18.13 10.19
N LYS A 230 -5.53 18.06 10.21
CA LYS A 230 -6.41 18.96 10.96
C LYS A 230 -7.25 18.27 12.01
N GLU A 231 -7.46 16.96 11.87
CA GLU A 231 -8.30 16.15 12.74
C GLU A 231 -7.54 14.90 13.20
N SER A 232 -7.88 14.34 14.35
CA SER A 232 -7.28 13.07 14.78
C SER A 232 -7.77 11.91 13.91
N LEU A 233 -6.91 10.92 13.68
CA LEU A 233 -7.28 9.71 12.95
C LEU A 233 -8.48 9.00 13.59
N ARG A 234 -8.56 9.01 14.93
CA ARG A 234 -9.69 8.43 15.67
C ARG A 234 -11.00 9.15 15.37
N ASP A 235 -11.02 10.49 15.40
CA ASP A 235 -12.22 11.27 15.11
C ASP A 235 -12.69 11.08 13.67
N ILE A 236 -11.73 11.01 12.73
CA ILE A 236 -12.01 10.73 11.33
C ILE A 236 -12.68 9.37 11.17
N LEU A 237 -12.11 8.32 11.77
CA LEU A 237 -12.66 6.97 11.69
C LEU A 237 -14.05 6.90 12.33
N GLN A 238 -14.25 7.58 13.46
CA GLN A 238 -15.55 7.60 14.15
C GLN A 238 -16.64 8.27 13.30
N LYS A 239 -16.30 9.40 12.65
CA LYS A 239 -17.27 10.15 11.83
C LYS A 239 -17.55 9.50 10.47
N SER A 240 -16.56 8.86 9.88
CA SER A 240 -16.64 8.35 8.50
C SER A 240 -17.01 6.87 8.41
N PHE A 241 -16.72 6.09 9.45
CA PHE A 241 -16.81 4.63 9.41
C PHE A 241 -17.47 4.03 10.67
N SER A 242 -18.15 4.84 11.49
CA SER A 242 -19.04 4.30 12.53
C SER A 242 -20.14 3.48 11.86
N MET A 243 -20.42 2.32 12.41
CA MET A 243 -21.56 1.53 11.96
C MET A 243 -22.82 2.28 12.39
N GLY A 244 -23.60 2.78 11.42
CA GLY A 244 -24.92 3.32 11.69
C GLY A 244 -25.75 2.29 12.44
N GLU A 245 -26.54 2.76 13.41
CA GLU A 245 -27.53 1.97 14.11
C GLU A 245 -28.52 1.31 13.16
#